data_fcc19dde142e0a7aee50d58d4120e30c
#
_entry.id   fcc19dde142e0a7aee50d58d4120e30c
#
_cell.length_a   1.000
_cell.length_b   1.000
_cell.length_c   1.000
_cell.angle_alpha   90.00
_cell.angle_beta   90.00
_cell.angle_gamma   90.00
#
_symmetry.space_group_name_H-M   'P 1'
#
loop_
_entity.id
_entity.type
_entity.pdbx_description
1 polymer ?
#
loop_
_entity_poly.entity_id
_entity_poly.type
_entity_poly.pdbx_seq_one_letter_code
_entity_poly.pdbx_strand_id
1 'polypeptide(L)'
;MDEIILVEGKIDFNILDQNLFNNNLLVVSFDFESHKSLNENNIKHKLVEEYFSEEDKLEIDNLSLKLGTTWYKDKKIIEYQKYEGINLGSLLELEMPSYFFKILKRLIGIKKIIEKENPKKIVSYSLKKYINECCKKKKIETKNFEKIKQTGLFFDEISIPLSFGITTKNIKISRKNYFILKKTVDEISNLIFKTKSTKKLLQNKESILLVDFNTKLYEDFLKSFSNSDKNIIILNQRKPSIWNFETLQIIKNSNCKILCIKDFKNKITKNKNKLEQKILNKKLEQMLNNENSIKNIFSHDQESFWNIIKEEFSEIIINRFSESIERLILIDKMFNEMNIKSVLDWAHTGMEEKEISFLANKRGISIYCLQHGIMTLNTKFEKYHSIMPVLPSNNSKMLVWGKIMENYLLDRKIDSKQITIVGSPRHDRFFKKKISKNNNTILIASNLFFHANFDGNDTRAIERFELFLKETLKYIKKNSKKKPIIKLHATEYFNISPIIKKIDPSIPIYQHQDILELLESCEILISLNYSTILLDGLILNKPTLVFLPEKQNFEEEEIIKQNAVLSVSNISELEIKMKQIMFDENIRINLIKNGKLFIEKYFSFQGNSCEILKSKLLDKK
;
A
#
# COMPACT_ATOMS: atom_id res chain seq x y z
N MET A 1 15.60 -34.13 -16.44
CA MET A 1 15.67 -33.18 -17.60
C MET A 1 17.10 -32.69 -17.73
N ASP A 2 17.63 -32.53 -18.97
CA ASP A 2 19.06 -32.19 -19.09
C ASP A 2 19.34 -30.69 -18.78
N GLU A 3 18.51 -29.79 -19.29
CA GLU A 3 18.71 -28.35 -19.11
C GLU A 3 17.37 -27.64 -18.85
N ILE A 4 17.35 -26.64 -17.95
CA ILE A 4 16.22 -25.78 -17.66
C ILE A 4 16.62 -24.31 -17.67
N ILE A 5 15.68 -23.42 -17.99
CA ILE A 5 15.89 -21.97 -17.99
C ILE A 5 14.98 -21.34 -16.95
N LEU A 6 15.54 -20.61 -15.99
CA LEU A 6 14.82 -19.87 -14.95
C LEU A 6 14.94 -18.36 -15.18
N VAL A 7 13.83 -17.66 -15.29
CA VAL A 7 13.82 -16.23 -15.63
C VAL A 7 12.98 -15.39 -14.66
N GLU A 8 13.47 -14.20 -14.37
CA GLU A 8 12.77 -13.19 -13.56
C GLU A 8 12.98 -11.78 -14.14
N GLY A 9 11.96 -10.94 -14.07
CA GLY A 9 11.96 -9.59 -14.58
C GLY A 9 11.78 -9.52 -16.10
N LYS A 10 11.76 -8.30 -16.63
CA LYS A 10 11.65 -8.08 -18.07
C LYS A 10 12.89 -8.63 -18.78
N ILE A 11 12.69 -9.60 -19.67
CA ILE A 11 13.78 -10.28 -20.38
C ILE A 11 14.34 -9.35 -21.46
N ASP A 12 15.66 -9.25 -21.50
CA ASP A 12 16.39 -8.62 -22.60
C ASP A 12 16.93 -9.70 -23.53
N PHE A 13 16.26 -9.91 -24.66
CA PHE A 13 16.63 -10.93 -25.63
C PHE A 13 17.92 -10.63 -26.39
N ASN A 14 18.53 -9.46 -26.22
CA ASN A 14 19.89 -9.22 -26.71
C ASN A 14 20.96 -9.86 -25.80
N ILE A 15 20.62 -10.05 -24.52
CA ILE A 15 21.52 -10.70 -23.54
C ILE A 15 21.23 -12.19 -23.48
N LEU A 16 19.96 -12.57 -23.46
CA LEU A 16 19.51 -13.95 -23.45
C LEU A 16 19.09 -14.34 -24.88
N ASP A 17 19.98 -15.02 -25.59
CA ASP A 17 19.77 -15.41 -26.99
C ASP A 17 18.42 -16.15 -27.15
N GLN A 18 17.58 -15.68 -28.09
CA GLN A 18 16.30 -16.32 -28.41
C GLN A 18 16.49 -17.78 -28.87
N ASN A 19 17.62 -18.12 -29.47
CA ASN A 19 17.93 -19.50 -29.88
C ASN A 19 17.99 -20.48 -28.70
N LEU A 20 18.26 -20.00 -27.47
CA LEU A 20 18.20 -20.85 -26.29
C LEU A 20 16.78 -21.40 -26.01
N PHE A 21 15.74 -20.74 -26.51
CA PHE A 21 14.35 -21.16 -26.33
C PHE A 21 13.83 -22.11 -27.43
N ASN A 22 14.61 -22.34 -28.49
CA ASN A 22 14.19 -23.17 -29.64
C ASN A 22 14.35 -24.68 -29.40
N ASN A 23 14.94 -25.13 -28.30
CA ASN A 23 15.39 -26.50 -28.10
C ASN A 23 14.45 -27.35 -27.19
N ASN A 24 13.15 -27.17 -27.19
CA ASN A 24 12.21 -27.89 -26.30
C ASN A 24 12.62 -27.90 -24.81
N LEU A 25 13.34 -26.87 -24.39
CA LEU A 25 13.78 -26.72 -23.00
C LEU A 25 12.62 -26.27 -22.10
N LEU A 26 12.66 -26.71 -20.85
CA LEU A 26 11.73 -26.21 -19.85
C LEU A 26 12.14 -24.81 -19.42
N VAL A 27 11.27 -23.83 -19.67
CA VAL A 27 11.40 -22.45 -19.19
C VAL A 27 10.47 -22.25 -18.03
N VAL A 28 10.95 -21.63 -16.93
CA VAL A 28 10.14 -21.28 -15.76
C VAL A 28 10.27 -19.81 -15.45
N SER A 29 9.12 -19.13 -15.42
CA SER A 29 8.98 -17.73 -15.05
C SER A 29 8.73 -17.56 -13.57
N PHE A 30 9.40 -16.58 -12.93
CA PHE A 30 9.30 -16.30 -11.49
C PHE A 30 8.41 -15.11 -11.16
N ASP A 31 8.08 -14.27 -12.15
CA ASP A 31 7.24 -13.10 -11.95
C ASP A 31 6.42 -12.75 -13.21
N PHE A 32 5.48 -11.81 -13.03
CA PHE A 32 4.61 -11.37 -14.11
C PHE A 32 5.36 -10.68 -15.24
N GLU A 33 6.46 -9.98 -14.98
CA GLU A 33 7.24 -9.29 -16.04
C GLU A 33 7.92 -10.28 -16.98
N SER A 34 8.53 -11.35 -16.43
CA SER A 34 9.13 -12.41 -17.24
C SER A 34 8.08 -13.23 -17.98
N HIS A 35 6.96 -13.58 -17.30
CA HIS A 35 5.83 -14.24 -17.92
C HIS A 35 5.29 -13.47 -19.14
N LYS A 36 5.07 -12.17 -18.98
CA LYS A 36 4.62 -11.30 -20.08
C LYS A 36 5.63 -11.24 -21.21
N SER A 37 6.93 -11.10 -20.90
CA SER A 37 7.99 -11.08 -21.91
C SER A 37 8.06 -12.38 -22.73
N LEU A 38 7.86 -13.54 -22.08
CA LEU A 38 7.83 -14.84 -22.74
C LEU A 38 6.58 -15.00 -23.63
N ASN A 39 5.41 -14.59 -23.13
CA ASN A 39 4.16 -14.62 -23.90
C ASN A 39 4.21 -13.71 -25.13
N GLU A 40 4.76 -12.50 -25.01
CA GLU A 40 4.92 -11.56 -26.13
C GLU A 40 5.83 -12.11 -27.25
N ASN A 41 6.73 -13.05 -26.92
CA ASN A 41 7.63 -13.73 -27.85
C ASN A 41 7.20 -15.17 -28.18
N ASN A 42 5.99 -15.57 -27.83
CA ASN A 42 5.43 -16.91 -28.06
C ASN A 42 6.27 -18.07 -27.50
N ILE A 43 7.00 -17.84 -26.39
CA ILE A 43 7.83 -18.85 -25.73
C ILE A 43 6.99 -19.60 -24.71
N LYS A 44 6.85 -20.95 -24.94
CA LYS A 44 6.16 -21.83 -23.99
C LYS A 44 6.94 -21.93 -22.67
N HIS A 45 6.27 -21.75 -21.55
CA HIS A 45 6.89 -21.80 -20.23
C HIS A 45 5.89 -22.23 -19.16
N LYS A 46 6.42 -22.60 -17.98
CA LYS A 46 5.66 -22.79 -16.74
C LYS A 46 5.83 -21.59 -15.83
N LEU A 47 4.91 -21.41 -14.90
CA LEU A 47 5.04 -20.47 -13.81
C LEU A 47 5.67 -21.18 -12.59
N VAL A 48 6.48 -20.48 -11.81
CA VAL A 48 7.04 -21.03 -10.56
C VAL A 48 5.93 -21.46 -9.60
N GLU A 49 4.79 -20.79 -9.63
CA GLU A 49 3.59 -21.12 -8.86
C GLU A 49 3.07 -22.54 -9.09
N GLU A 50 3.38 -23.17 -10.23
CA GLU A 50 3.01 -24.56 -10.56
C GLU A 50 3.81 -25.61 -9.77
N TYR A 51 4.86 -25.19 -9.12
CA TYR A 51 5.71 -26.04 -8.30
C TYR A 51 5.35 -26.00 -6.81
N PHE A 52 4.44 -25.10 -6.39
CA PHE A 52 4.02 -24.96 -5.01
C PHE A 52 2.68 -25.68 -4.75
N SER A 53 2.64 -26.48 -3.68
CA SER A 53 1.41 -26.91 -3.05
C SER A 53 0.74 -25.75 -2.29
N GLU A 54 -0.51 -25.92 -1.85
CA GLU A 54 -1.17 -24.91 -1.00
C GLU A 54 -0.45 -24.77 0.36
N GLU A 55 0.16 -25.86 0.86
CA GLU A 55 0.98 -25.83 2.09
C GLU A 55 2.25 -25.00 1.89
N ASP A 56 2.96 -25.18 0.78
CA ASP A 56 4.14 -24.37 0.44
C ASP A 56 3.81 -22.88 0.39
N LYS A 57 2.67 -22.51 -0.22
CA LYS A 57 2.20 -21.13 -0.30
C LYS A 57 1.91 -20.56 1.08
N LEU A 58 1.21 -21.32 1.91
CA LEU A 58 0.90 -20.91 3.28
C LEU A 58 2.17 -20.78 4.13
N GLU A 59 3.13 -21.67 3.95
CA GLU A 59 4.43 -21.63 4.63
C GLU A 59 5.21 -20.36 4.24
N ILE A 60 5.31 -20.04 2.95
CA ILE A 60 5.97 -18.82 2.45
C ILE A 60 5.31 -17.59 3.08
N ASP A 61 3.96 -17.52 3.10
CA ASP A 61 3.23 -16.41 3.68
C ASP A 61 3.50 -16.25 5.19
N ASN A 62 3.42 -17.35 5.93
CA ASN A 62 3.60 -17.32 7.38
C ASN A 62 5.05 -17.00 7.77
N LEU A 63 6.02 -17.58 7.06
CA LEU A 63 7.43 -17.36 7.33
C LEU A 63 7.85 -15.92 6.95
N SER A 64 7.37 -15.41 5.83
CA SER A 64 7.66 -14.02 5.42
C SER A 64 7.08 -13.00 6.41
N LEU A 65 5.84 -13.21 6.87
CA LEU A 65 5.22 -12.38 7.88
C LEU A 65 5.97 -12.48 9.22
N LYS A 66 6.28 -13.70 9.67
CA LYS A 66 7.05 -13.94 10.89
C LYS A 66 8.40 -13.24 10.82
N LEU A 67 9.20 -13.48 9.78
CA LEU A 67 10.48 -12.83 9.62
C LEU A 67 10.34 -11.31 9.60
N GLY A 68 9.40 -10.77 8.80
CA GLY A 68 9.20 -9.33 8.67
C GLY A 68 8.84 -8.62 9.97
N THR A 69 8.18 -9.32 10.92
CA THR A 69 7.69 -8.74 12.18
C THR A 69 8.48 -9.16 13.42
N THR A 70 9.44 -10.08 13.30
CA THR A 70 10.14 -10.61 14.49
C THR A 70 11.66 -10.62 14.39
N TRP A 71 12.28 -10.47 13.21
CA TRP A 71 13.75 -10.56 13.05
C TRP A 71 14.51 -9.64 14.01
N TYR A 72 14.00 -8.45 14.24
CA TYR A 72 14.62 -7.42 15.10
C TYR A 72 14.38 -7.67 16.59
N LYS A 73 13.56 -8.66 16.98
CA LYS A 73 13.23 -9.00 18.38
C LYS A 73 14.20 -10.02 18.99
N ASP A 74 15.09 -10.60 18.18
CA ASP A 74 16.06 -11.58 18.69
C ASP A 74 16.96 -10.96 19.77
N LYS A 75 17.10 -11.66 20.89
CA LYS A 75 17.81 -11.18 22.08
C LYS A 75 19.28 -10.82 21.83
N LYS A 76 19.91 -11.45 20.81
CA LYS A 76 21.32 -11.25 20.48
C LYS A 76 21.58 -10.02 19.62
N ILE A 77 20.55 -9.50 18.95
CA ILE A 77 20.70 -8.36 18.04
C ILE A 77 19.84 -7.14 18.42
N ILE A 78 18.87 -7.28 19.33
CA ILE A 78 17.92 -6.23 19.68
C ILE A 78 18.59 -4.95 20.19
N GLU A 79 19.66 -5.06 21.00
CA GLU A 79 20.33 -3.91 21.60
C GLU A 79 21.11 -3.05 20.58
N TYR A 80 21.55 -3.67 19.48
CA TYR A 80 22.27 -2.94 18.42
C TYR A 80 21.35 -2.02 17.61
N GLN A 81 20.02 -2.24 17.67
CA GLN A 81 19.00 -1.52 16.90
C GLN A 81 18.24 -0.49 17.73
N LYS A 82 18.53 -0.37 19.02
CA LYS A 82 17.85 0.58 19.91
C LYS A 82 18.39 2.01 19.77
N TYR A 83 17.49 2.94 19.60
CA TYR A 83 17.73 4.37 19.66
C TYR A 83 16.67 5.06 20.54
N GLU A 84 17.05 5.76 21.62
CA GLU A 84 16.15 6.48 22.54
C GLU A 84 14.97 5.64 23.09
N GLY A 85 15.14 4.31 23.11
CA GLY A 85 14.12 3.36 23.58
C GLY A 85 13.25 2.76 22.46
N ILE A 86 13.30 3.28 21.25
CA ILE A 86 12.66 2.65 20.09
C ILE A 86 13.57 1.59 19.47
N ASN A 87 13.01 0.46 19.08
CA ASN A 87 13.70 -0.50 18.22
C ASN A 87 13.52 -0.10 16.76
N LEU A 88 14.57 0.33 16.09
CA LEU A 88 14.53 0.80 14.71
C LEU A 88 14.04 -0.27 13.73
N GLY A 89 14.30 -1.56 14.01
CA GLY A 89 13.79 -2.67 13.19
C GLY A 89 12.26 -2.75 13.18
N SER A 90 11.58 -2.36 14.27
CA SER A 90 10.12 -2.34 14.35
C SER A 90 9.47 -1.34 13.39
N LEU A 91 10.21 -0.33 12.96
CA LEU A 91 9.73 0.67 12.01
C LEU A 91 9.53 0.10 10.61
N LEU A 92 10.18 -1.03 10.30
CA LEU A 92 10.16 -1.67 8.99
C LEU A 92 9.11 -2.79 8.85
N GLU A 93 8.29 -3.04 9.88
CA GLU A 93 7.30 -4.13 9.90
C GLU A 93 6.32 -4.12 8.73
N LEU A 94 6.00 -2.95 8.17
CA LEU A 94 5.12 -2.83 7.01
C LEU A 94 5.78 -3.31 5.71
N GLU A 95 7.08 -3.08 5.55
CA GLU A 95 7.80 -3.32 4.30
C GLU A 95 8.51 -4.69 4.26
N MET A 96 9.04 -5.15 5.41
CA MET A 96 9.87 -6.35 5.47
C MET A 96 9.15 -7.66 5.13
N PRO A 97 7.86 -7.89 5.44
CA PRO A 97 7.17 -9.10 5.02
C PRO A 97 7.19 -9.30 3.51
N SER A 98 6.95 -8.24 2.74
CA SER A 98 7.02 -8.28 1.28
C SER A 98 8.44 -8.54 0.75
N TYR A 99 9.45 -8.01 1.42
CA TYR A 99 10.86 -8.29 1.10
C TYR A 99 11.19 -9.76 1.28
N PHE A 100 10.86 -10.34 2.44
CA PHE A 100 11.10 -11.76 2.72
C PHE A 100 10.25 -12.68 1.86
N PHE A 101 9.02 -12.29 1.54
CA PHE A 101 8.17 -13.05 0.62
C PHE A 101 8.86 -13.29 -0.72
N LYS A 102 9.40 -12.24 -1.34
CA LYS A 102 10.10 -12.36 -2.63
C LYS A 102 11.32 -13.27 -2.54
N ILE A 103 12.08 -13.20 -1.44
CA ILE A 103 13.25 -14.04 -1.21
C ILE A 103 12.85 -15.49 -1.05
N LEU A 104 11.87 -15.78 -0.21
CA LEU A 104 11.41 -17.14 0.08
C LEU A 104 10.76 -17.79 -1.14
N LYS A 105 9.93 -17.05 -1.89
CA LYS A 105 9.35 -17.52 -3.16
C LYS A 105 10.43 -17.98 -4.14
N ARG A 106 11.51 -17.20 -4.30
CA ARG A 106 12.65 -17.57 -5.17
C ARG A 106 13.38 -18.80 -4.64
N LEU A 107 13.76 -18.77 -3.36
CA LEU A 107 14.56 -19.83 -2.73
C LEU A 107 13.83 -21.17 -2.75
N ILE A 108 12.58 -21.20 -2.26
CA ILE A 108 11.78 -22.43 -2.18
C ILE A 108 11.40 -22.88 -3.59
N GLY A 109 11.04 -21.94 -4.48
CA GLY A 109 10.70 -22.27 -5.87
C GLY A 109 11.84 -22.94 -6.63
N ILE A 110 13.08 -22.42 -6.52
CA ILE A 110 14.24 -23.05 -7.14
C ILE A 110 14.49 -24.44 -6.55
N LYS A 111 14.41 -24.61 -5.22
CA LYS A 111 14.56 -25.94 -4.59
C LYS A 111 13.54 -26.95 -5.12
N LYS A 112 12.27 -26.58 -5.17
CA LYS A 112 11.16 -27.41 -5.68
C LYS A 112 11.34 -27.78 -7.16
N ILE A 113 11.78 -26.83 -7.99
CA ILE A 113 12.06 -27.08 -9.40
C ILE A 113 13.21 -28.09 -9.54
N ILE A 114 14.31 -27.90 -8.79
CA ILE A 114 15.45 -28.83 -8.81
C ILE A 114 15.03 -30.24 -8.35
N GLU A 115 14.22 -30.33 -7.31
CA GLU A 115 13.73 -31.62 -6.77
C GLU A 115 12.83 -32.35 -7.78
N LYS A 116 11.92 -31.63 -8.43
CA LYS A 116 10.92 -32.21 -9.35
C LYS A 116 11.52 -32.54 -10.72
N GLU A 117 12.32 -31.65 -11.28
CA GLU A 117 12.82 -31.78 -12.65
C GLU A 117 14.20 -32.45 -12.74
N ASN A 118 14.96 -32.51 -11.64
CA ASN A 118 16.31 -33.07 -11.54
C ASN A 118 17.25 -32.68 -12.70
N PRO A 119 17.50 -31.38 -12.93
CA PRO A 119 18.27 -30.92 -14.08
C PRO A 119 19.76 -31.17 -13.91
N LYS A 120 20.47 -31.43 -15.05
CA LYS A 120 21.94 -31.47 -15.08
C LYS A 120 22.53 -30.06 -15.22
N LYS A 121 21.78 -29.15 -15.86
CA LYS A 121 22.19 -27.77 -16.11
C LYS A 121 21.04 -26.78 -15.88
N ILE A 122 21.37 -25.65 -15.27
CA ILE A 122 20.43 -24.54 -15.08
C ILE A 122 21.00 -23.28 -15.73
N VAL A 123 20.24 -22.71 -16.65
CA VAL A 123 20.47 -21.37 -17.19
C VAL A 123 19.56 -20.38 -16.44
N SER A 124 20.11 -19.28 -15.98
CA SER A 124 19.31 -18.29 -15.27
C SER A 124 19.47 -16.86 -15.79
N TYR A 125 18.36 -16.12 -15.69
CA TYR A 125 18.34 -14.68 -15.93
C TYR A 125 17.82 -13.98 -14.66
N SER A 126 18.68 -13.14 -14.08
CA SER A 126 18.41 -12.37 -12.83
C SER A 126 18.33 -13.17 -11.51
N LEU A 127 18.63 -14.48 -11.47
CA LEU A 127 18.48 -15.34 -10.28
C LEU A 127 19.81 -15.92 -9.76
N LYS A 128 20.97 -15.43 -10.20
CA LYS A 128 22.30 -16.00 -9.94
C LYS A 128 22.56 -16.31 -8.45
N LYS A 129 22.32 -15.35 -7.54
CA LYS A 129 22.60 -15.54 -6.09
C LYS A 129 21.83 -16.72 -5.51
N TYR A 130 20.57 -16.87 -5.88
CA TYR A 130 19.69 -17.95 -5.41
C TYR A 130 20.10 -19.31 -5.99
N ILE A 131 20.39 -19.37 -7.28
CA ILE A 131 20.81 -20.62 -7.95
C ILE A 131 22.14 -21.10 -7.41
N ASN A 132 23.13 -20.22 -7.25
CA ASN A 132 24.41 -20.57 -6.69
C ASN A 132 24.27 -21.17 -5.28
N GLU A 133 23.39 -20.63 -4.43
CA GLU A 133 23.17 -21.18 -3.09
C GLU A 133 22.43 -22.53 -3.14
N CYS A 134 21.36 -22.66 -3.95
CA CYS A 134 20.61 -23.91 -4.08
C CYS A 134 21.39 -25.04 -4.74
N CYS A 135 22.33 -24.73 -5.64
CA CYS A 135 23.15 -25.72 -6.35
C CYS A 135 24.47 -26.03 -5.64
N LYS A 136 24.85 -25.29 -4.59
CA LYS A 136 26.16 -25.40 -3.92
C LYS A 136 26.55 -26.82 -3.48
N LYS A 137 25.57 -27.64 -3.08
CA LYS A 137 25.74 -29.03 -2.64
C LYS A 137 25.41 -30.05 -3.73
N LYS A 138 25.03 -29.61 -4.93
CA LYS A 138 24.54 -30.44 -6.03
C LYS A 138 25.47 -30.33 -7.22
N LYS A 139 25.69 -31.45 -7.95
CA LYS A 139 26.51 -31.46 -9.19
C LYS A 139 25.67 -30.96 -10.39
N ILE A 140 25.24 -29.71 -10.33
CA ILE A 140 24.45 -29.07 -11.38
C ILE A 140 25.31 -27.97 -12.03
N GLU A 141 25.45 -28.02 -13.35
CA GLU A 141 26.11 -26.96 -14.11
C GLU A 141 25.23 -25.70 -14.10
N THR A 142 25.79 -24.53 -13.88
CA THR A 142 25.05 -23.27 -13.87
C THR A 142 25.62 -22.25 -14.86
N LYS A 143 24.75 -21.67 -15.69
CA LYS A 143 25.07 -20.52 -16.55
C LYS A 143 24.15 -19.37 -16.19
N ASN A 144 24.74 -18.23 -15.84
CA ASN A 144 23.97 -17.10 -15.32
C ASN A 144 24.15 -15.88 -16.22
N PHE A 145 23.03 -15.28 -16.61
CA PHE A 145 22.97 -13.99 -17.28
C PHE A 145 22.48 -12.96 -16.26
N GLU A 146 23.31 -11.98 -15.98
CA GLU A 146 22.98 -10.99 -14.95
C GLU A 146 22.26 -9.78 -15.54
N LYS A 147 21.07 -9.52 -15.01
CA LYS A 147 20.54 -8.18 -14.84
C LYS A 147 20.31 -8.03 -13.34
N ILE A 148 21.24 -7.35 -12.65
CA ILE A 148 21.14 -7.20 -11.20
C ILE A 148 19.88 -6.36 -10.91
N LYS A 149 18.82 -7.03 -10.47
CA LYS A 149 17.64 -6.37 -9.89
C LYS A 149 17.68 -6.63 -8.39
N GLN A 150 18.00 -5.61 -7.61
CA GLN A 150 17.85 -5.69 -6.16
C GLN A 150 16.38 -5.93 -5.81
N THR A 151 16.12 -6.73 -4.79
CA THR A 151 14.76 -7.02 -4.33
C THR A 151 14.09 -5.77 -3.79
N GLY A 152 14.85 -4.94 -3.07
CA GLY A 152 14.46 -3.66 -2.53
C GLY A 152 13.23 -3.68 -1.63
N LEU A 153 13.06 -2.65 -0.83
CA LEU A 153 11.80 -2.43 -0.11
C LEU A 153 10.77 -1.78 -1.03
N PHE A 154 9.50 -1.95 -0.64
CA PHE A 154 8.37 -1.46 -1.40
C PHE A 154 8.41 0.05 -1.70
N PHE A 155 8.85 0.86 -0.73
CA PHE A 155 8.94 2.31 -0.88
C PHE A 155 10.32 2.82 -1.34
N ASP A 156 11.20 1.96 -1.86
CA ASP A 156 12.49 2.40 -2.44
C ASP A 156 12.30 3.06 -3.81
N GLU A 157 11.25 2.68 -4.53
CA GLU A 157 10.81 3.35 -5.76
C GLU A 157 9.42 3.96 -5.56
N ILE A 158 9.25 5.21 -5.99
CA ILE A 158 7.98 5.93 -5.93
C ILE A 158 7.52 6.24 -7.34
N SER A 159 6.29 5.85 -7.66
CA SER A 159 5.67 6.14 -8.94
C SER A 159 4.97 7.50 -8.89
N ILE A 160 5.41 8.43 -9.74
CA ILE A 160 4.76 9.73 -9.91
C ILE A 160 3.97 9.70 -11.21
N PRO A 161 2.65 9.80 -11.15
CA PRO A 161 1.83 9.89 -12.34
C PRO A 161 1.86 11.31 -12.91
N LEU A 162 2.17 11.43 -14.20
CA LEU A 162 2.07 12.66 -14.96
C LEU A 162 0.88 12.56 -15.90
N SER A 163 -0.07 13.48 -15.76
CA SER A 163 -1.25 13.55 -16.60
C SER A 163 -1.02 14.55 -17.76
N PHE A 164 -1.21 14.06 -18.98
CA PHE A 164 -1.16 14.84 -20.20
C PHE A 164 -2.54 14.73 -20.88
N GLY A 165 -3.43 15.68 -20.59
CA GLY A 165 -4.82 15.61 -21.05
C GLY A 165 -5.54 14.37 -20.49
N ILE A 166 -6.03 13.50 -21.39
CA ILE A 166 -6.72 12.25 -21.03
C ILE A 166 -5.78 11.06 -20.82
N THR A 167 -4.47 11.24 -20.90
CA THR A 167 -3.49 10.18 -20.72
C THR A 167 -2.63 10.42 -19.49
N THR A 168 -2.35 9.36 -18.75
CA THR A 168 -1.45 9.40 -17.59
C THR A 168 -0.24 8.50 -17.84
N LYS A 169 0.96 9.03 -17.60
CA LYS A 169 2.21 8.27 -17.64
C LYS A 169 2.86 8.26 -16.27
N ASN A 170 3.18 7.07 -15.77
CA ASN A 170 3.87 6.92 -14.49
C ASN A 170 5.38 6.97 -14.68
N ILE A 171 6.05 7.86 -13.93
CA ILE A 171 7.51 7.92 -13.84
C ILE A 171 7.92 7.33 -12.49
N LYS A 172 8.75 6.28 -12.52
CA LYS A 172 9.35 5.71 -11.32
C LYS A 172 10.64 6.44 -10.97
N ILE A 173 10.74 6.90 -9.75
CA ILE A 173 11.94 7.56 -9.21
C ILE A 173 12.33 6.94 -7.89
N SER A 174 13.63 6.96 -7.58
CA SER A 174 14.10 6.46 -6.29
C SER A 174 13.54 7.30 -5.13
N ARG A 175 13.34 6.68 -3.98
CA ARG A 175 12.90 7.33 -2.73
C ARG A 175 13.72 8.59 -2.44
N LYS A 176 15.05 8.52 -2.55
CA LYS A 176 15.95 9.67 -2.34
C LYS A 176 15.61 10.84 -3.27
N ASN A 177 15.48 10.59 -4.56
CA ASN A 177 15.17 11.63 -5.55
C ASN A 177 13.76 12.20 -5.35
N TYR A 178 12.79 11.35 -4.97
CA TYR A 178 11.45 11.80 -4.64
C TYR A 178 11.45 12.82 -3.48
N PHE A 179 12.18 12.54 -2.39
CA PHE A 179 12.24 13.46 -1.25
C PHE A 179 13.00 14.76 -1.57
N ILE A 180 13.93 14.74 -2.52
CA ILE A 180 14.56 15.96 -3.03
C ILE A 180 13.53 16.79 -3.80
N LEU A 181 12.80 16.17 -4.72
CA LEU A 181 11.75 16.82 -5.50
C LEU A 181 10.64 17.39 -4.60
N LYS A 182 10.13 16.57 -3.67
CA LYS A 182 9.13 17.00 -2.69
C LYS A 182 9.60 18.22 -1.90
N LYS A 183 10.84 18.22 -1.43
CA LYS A 183 11.43 19.36 -0.71
C LYS A 183 11.38 20.64 -1.57
N THR A 184 11.75 20.54 -2.83
CA THR A 184 11.73 21.68 -3.75
C THR A 184 10.30 22.21 -3.94
N VAL A 185 9.32 21.32 -4.11
CA VAL A 185 7.90 21.69 -4.20
C VAL A 185 7.41 22.38 -2.92
N ASP A 186 7.74 21.83 -1.75
CA ASP A 186 7.37 22.43 -0.46
C ASP A 186 8.02 23.81 -0.26
N GLU A 187 9.29 23.99 -0.63
CA GLU A 187 10.00 25.27 -0.53
C GLU A 187 9.41 26.33 -1.48
N ILE A 188 9.14 25.98 -2.74
CA ILE A 188 8.51 26.87 -3.72
C ILE A 188 7.10 27.26 -3.24
N SER A 189 6.30 26.30 -2.78
CA SER A 189 4.96 26.56 -2.25
C SER A 189 5.01 27.50 -1.05
N ASN A 190 5.96 27.30 -0.13
CA ASN A 190 6.15 28.18 1.02
C ASN A 190 6.57 29.60 0.63
N LEU A 191 7.42 29.76 -0.39
CA LEU A 191 7.86 31.07 -0.89
C LEU A 191 6.72 31.83 -1.59
N ILE A 192 6.02 31.16 -2.50
CA ILE A 192 4.95 31.78 -3.30
C ILE A 192 3.76 32.17 -2.43
N PHE A 193 3.40 31.33 -1.49
CA PHE A 193 2.12 31.45 -0.78
C PHE A 193 2.25 31.99 0.63
N LYS A 194 3.48 32.29 1.10
CA LYS A 194 3.75 32.80 2.46
C LYS A 194 3.02 31.98 3.56
N THR A 195 2.84 30.68 3.30
CA THR A 195 2.14 29.76 4.21
C THR A 195 2.98 29.38 5.42
N LYS A 196 4.25 29.78 5.43
CA LYS A 196 5.16 29.50 6.52
C LYS A 196 4.76 30.31 7.76
N SER A 197 4.05 29.66 8.66
CA SER A 197 3.84 30.23 10.00
C SER A 197 5.20 30.38 10.66
N THR A 198 5.48 31.57 11.18
CA THR A 198 6.67 31.74 12.02
C THR A 198 6.54 30.81 13.23
N LYS A 199 7.56 30.01 13.51
CA LYS A 199 7.59 29.11 14.68
C LYS A 199 7.11 29.80 15.96
N LYS A 200 7.43 31.08 16.12
CA LYS A 200 7.08 31.93 17.25
C LYS A 200 5.56 32.05 17.48
N LEU A 201 4.74 32.05 16.43
CA LEU A 201 3.27 32.11 16.52
C LEU A 201 2.65 30.77 16.93
N LEU A 202 3.37 29.67 16.70
CA LEU A 202 2.87 28.32 17.00
C LEU A 202 3.25 27.85 18.43
N GLN A 203 4.27 28.45 19.05
CA GLN A 203 4.81 28.02 20.34
C GLN A 203 3.85 28.25 21.52
N ASN A 204 3.06 29.31 21.48
CA ASN A 204 2.25 29.75 22.63
C ASN A 204 0.81 29.21 22.65
N LYS A 205 0.36 28.54 21.59
CA LYS A 205 -1.00 27.98 21.51
C LYS A 205 -0.98 26.46 21.52
N GLU A 206 -2.00 25.89 22.14
CA GLU A 206 -2.25 24.45 22.04
C GLU A 206 -2.43 24.05 20.58
N SER A 207 -1.80 22.94 20.19
CA SER A 207 -1.74 22.49 18.81
C SER A 207 -2.22 21.06 18.68
N ILE A 208 -2.92 20.77 17.58
CA ILE A 208 -3.28 19.44 17.12
C ILE A 208 -2.42 19.15 15.88
N LEU A 209 -1.73 18.02 15.88
CA LEU A 209 -0.86 17.60 14.79
C LEU A 209 -1.60 16.59 13.90
N LEU A 210 -1.82 16.93 12.64
CA LEU A 210 -2.36 16.05 11.60
C LEU A 210 -1.20 15.48 10.77
N VAL A 211 -1.04 14.15 10.74
CA VAL A 211 0.10 13.50 10.08
C VAL A 211 -0.34 12.90 8.74
N ASP A 212 0.33 13.32 7.67
CA ASP A 212 0.14 12.86 6.29
C ASP A 212 -1.30 12.96 5.74
N PHE A 213 -2.08 13.95 6.18
CA PHE A 213 -3.44 14.18 5.68
C PHE A 213 -3.45 14.70 4.24
N ASN A 214 -4.23 14.05 3.39
CA ASN A 214 -4.48 14.51 2.03
C ASN A 214 -5.41 15.73 2.05
N THR A 215 -4.89 16.88 1.67
CA THR A 215 -5.58 18.18 1.76
C THR A 215 -6.92 18.18 1.00
N LYS A 216 -6.98 17.61 -0.20
CA LYS A 216 -8.21 17.56 -1.00
C LYS A 216 -9.23 16.55 -0.45
N LEU A 217 -8.78 15.36 -0.06
CA LEU A 217 -9.66 14.30 0.44
C LEU A 217 -10.36 14.70 1.74
N TYR A 218 -9.68 15.48 2.58
CA TYR A 218 -10.18 15.94 3.88
C TYR A 218 -10.53 17.44 3.91
N GLU A 219 -10.90 18.01 2.75
CA GLU A 219 -11.21 19.43 2.59
C GLU A 219 -12.23 19.94 3.62
N ASP A 220 -13.41 19.29 3.73
CA ASP A 220 -14.46 19.70 4.66
C ASP A 220 -14.00 19.62 6.12
N PHE A 221 -13.25 18.58 6.47
CA PHE A 221 -12.67 18.44 7.80
C PHE A 221 -11.67 19.55 8.10
N LEU A 222 -10.76 19.87 7.19
CA LEU A 222 -9.80 20.96 7.38
C LEU A 222 -10.51 22.32 7.48
N LYS A 223 -11.50 22.58 6.63
CA LYS A 223 -12.31 23.81 6.67
C LYS A 223 -13.13 23.96 7.95
N SER A 224 -13.53 22.86 8.60
CA SER A 224 -14.26 22.92 9.87
C SER A 224 -13.46 23.61 10.98
N PHE A 225 -12.13 23.70 10.86
CA PHE A 225 -11.27 24.40 11.83
C PHE A 225 -11.07 25.90 11.56
N SER A 226 -11.73 26.50 10.56
CA SER A 226 -11.52 27.93 10.20
C SER A 226 -11.63 28.89 11.38
N ASN A 227 -12.51 28.61 12.34
CA ASN A 227 -12.74 29.41 13.54
C ASN A 227 -12.16 28.79 14.82
N SER A 228 -11.18 27.87 14.71
CA SER A 228 -10.57 27.24 15.90
C SER A 228 -9.61 28.19 16.59
N ASP A 229 -9.66 28.23 17.91
CA ASP A 229 -8.71 28.92 18.78
C ASP A 229 -7.39 28.14 18.96
N LYS A 230 -7.39 26.83 18.69
CA LYS A 230 -6.19 25.97 18.68
C LYS A 230 -5.49 26.02 17.34
N ASN A 231 -4.19 25.78 17.34
CA ASN A 231 -3.43 25.59 16.11
C ASN A 231 -3.70 24.19 15.54
N ILE A 232 -4.07 24.11 14.27
CA ILE A 232 -4.16 22.85 13.51
C ILE A 232 -2.95 22.80 12.59
N ILE A 233 -2.09 21.83 12.81
CA ILE A 233 -0.80 21.73 12.12
C ILE A 233 -0.82 20.50 11.24
N ILE A 234 -0.56 20.68 9.96
CA ILE A 234 -0.41 19.59 8.99
C ILE A 234 1.08 19.31 8.80
N LEU A 235 1.50 18.09 9.12
CA LEU A 235 2.84 17.58 8.90
C LEU A 235 2.78 16.45 7.87
N ASN A 236 2.97 16.77 6.61
CA ASN A 236 2.99 15.80 5.53
C ASN A 236 4.44 15.42 5.18
N GLN A 237 4.80 14.17 5.49
CA GLN A 237 6.15 13.67 5.21
C GLN A 237 6.25 13.02 3.84
N ARG A 238 5.20 12.29 3.40
CA ARG A 238 5.20 11.53 2.14
C ARG A 238 4.79 12.35 0.92
N LYS A 239 3.80 13.23 1.04
CA LYS A 239 3.29 14.05 -0.08
C LYS A 239 3.32 15.53 0.29
N PRO A 240 3.46 16.45 -0.68
CA PRO A 240 3.27 17.88 -0.39
C PRO A 240 1.85 18.15 0.12
N SER A 241 1.70 19.10 1.05
CA SER A 241 0.37 19.55 1.52
C SER A 241 -0.31 20.45 0.48
N ILE A 242 0.50 21.17 -0.30
CA ILE A 242 0.05 22.04 -1.41
C ILE A 242 0.75 21.57 -2.68
N TRP A 243 -0.01 21.20 -3.71
CA TRP A 243 0.52 20.82 -5.02
C TRP A 243 -0.19 21.47 -6.20
N ASN A 244 -1.27 22.22 -5.92
CA ASN A 244 -2.02 22.99 -6.92
C ASN A 244 -2.77 24.16 -6.26
N PHE A 245 -3.41 25.01 -7.06
CA PHE A 245 -4.17 26.18 -6.58
C PHE A 245 -5.35 25.80 -5.69
N GLU A 246 -6.04 24.69 -5.97
CA GLU A 246 -7.18 24.19 -5.19
C GLU A 246 -6.74 23.85 -3.75
N THR A 247 -5.68 23.06 -3.60
CA THR A 247 -5.16 22.68 -2.28
C THR A 247 -4.60 23.89 -1.50
N LEU A 248 -4.09 24.90 -2.20
CA LEU A 248 -3.73 26.17 -1.59
C LEU A 248 -4.95 26.90 -1.01
N GLN A 249 -6.05 26.97 -1.77
CA GLN A 249 -7.28 27.62 -1.29
C GLN A 249 -7.86 26.88 -0.07
N ILE A 250 -7.83 25.54 -0.08
CA ILE A 250 -8.27 24.74 1.06
C ILE A 250 -7.48 25.13 2.32
N ILE A 251 -6.16 25.16 2.24
CA ILE A 251 -5.29 25.52 3.37
C ILE A 251 -5.56 26.96 3.84
N LYS A 252 -5.69 27.93 2.93
CA LYS A 252 -5.99 29.31 3.28
C LYS A 252 -7.33 29.46 4.01
N ASN A 253 -8.35 28.73 3.55
CA ASN A 253 -9.70 28.81 4.10
C ASN A 253 -9.88 27.99 5.39
N SER A 254 -8.96 27.08 5.69
CA SER A 254 -9.04 26.18 6.86
C SER A 254 -8.36 26.71 8.12
N ASN A 255 -7.62 27.81 8.03
CA ASN A 255 -6.74 28.30 9.13
C ASN A 255 -5.68 27.25 9.59
N CYS A 256 -5.49 26.16 8.85
CA CYS A 256 -4.47 25.18 9.13
C CYS A 256 -3.08 25.71 8.80
N LYS A 257 -2.08 25.26 9.56
CA LYS A 257 -0.67 25.64 9.39
C LYS A 257 0.10 24.45 8.85
N ILE A 258 0.94 24.68 7.85
CA ILE A 258 1.82 23.63 7.31
C ILE A 258 3.15 23.70 8.02
N LEU A 259 3.66 22.54 8.43
CA LEU A 259 4.96 22.40 9.04
C LEU A 259 5.80 21.40 8.26
N CYS A 260 7.07 21.73 8.08
CA CYS A 260 8.05 20.80 7.55
C CYS A 260 9.01 20.38 8.66
N ILE A 261 9.23 19.09 8.84
CA ILE A 261 10.12 18.59 9.89
C ILE A 261 11.55 19.15 9.76
N LYS A 262 11.99 19.45 8.54
CA LYS A 262 13.31 20.05 8.26
C LYS A 262 13.45 21.48 8.79
N ASP A 263 12.34 22.16 9.15
CA ASP A 263 12.38 23.49 9.76
C ASP A 263 13.02 23.49 11.17
N PHE A 264 13.10 22.31 11.78
CA PHE A 264 13.79 22.10 13.07
C PHE A 264 15.28 21.79 12.94
N LYS A 265 15.80 21.72 11.70
CA LYS A 265 17.22 21.46 11.45
C LYS A 265 18.04 22.71 11.75
N ASN A 266 19.01 22.58 12.66
CA ASN A 266 19.99 23.62 13.02
C ASN A 266 21.37 23.00 13.29
N LYS A 267 22.35 23.80 13.74
CA LYS A 267 23.71 23.34 14.04
C LYS A 267 23.72 22.23 15.12
N ILE A 268 22.89 22.38 16.16
CA ILE A 268 22.81 21.41 17.27
C ILE A 268 22.27 20.07 16.77
N THR A 269 21.12 20.08 16.05
CA THR A 269 20.53 18.83 15.52
C THR A 269 21.45 18.16 14.48
N LYS A 270 22.16 18.94 13.67
CA LYS A 270 23.15 18.41 12.71
C LYS A 270 24.30 17.70 13.44
N ASN A 271 24.84 18.31 14.50
CA ASN A 271 25.92 17.73 15.27
C ASN A 271 25.45 16.47 16.02
N LYS A 272 24.26 16.52 16.66
CA LYS A 272 23.64 15.34 17.29
C LYS A 272 23.48 14.21 16.27
N ASN A 273 22.91 14.50 15.10
CA ASN A 273 22.72 13.50 14.05
C ASN A 273 24.06 12.87 13.62
N LYS A 274 25.08 13.67 13.40
CA LYS A 274 26.42 13.18 13.00
C LYS A 274 27.04 12.24 14.04
N LEU A 275 26.87 12.55 15.32
CA LEU A 275 27.32 11.69 16.43
C LEU A 275 26.54 10.38 16.48
N GLU A 276 25.21 10.46 16.44
CA GLU A 276 24.32 9.28 16.51
C GLU A 276 24.52 8.33 15.30
N GLN A 277 24.73 8.88 14.10
CA GLN A 277 25.07 8.09 12.92
C GLN A 277 26.36 7.29 13.11
N LYS A 278 27.39 7.90 13.72
CA LYS A 278 28.66 7.20 14.00
C LYS A 278 28.45 6.07 15.00
N ILE A 279 27.65 6.30 16.05
CA ILE A 279 27.31 5.28 17.06
C ILE A 279 26.51 4.14 16.41
N LEU A 280 25.50 4.49 15.60
CA LEU A 280 24.67 3.51 14.88
C LEU A 280 25.53 2.62 13.99
N ASN A 281 26.38 3.20 13.14
CA ASN A 281 27.21 2.44 12.21
C ASN A 281 28.07 1.42 12.96
N LYS A 282 28.70 1.83 14.07
CA LYS A 282 29.49 0.90 14.90
C LYS A 282 28.64 -0.24 15.47
N LYS A 283 27.42 0.08 15.96
CA LYS A 283 26.49 -0.94 16.46
C LYS A 283 26.06 -1.91 15.35
N LEU A 284 25.74 -1.41 14.17
CA LEU A 284 25.33 -2.24 13.04
C LEU A 284 26.48 -3.11 12.53
N GLU A 285 27.70 -2.60 12.47
CA GLU A 285 28.88 -3.42 12.16
C GLU A 285 29.05 -4.57 13.16
N GLN A 286 28.93 -4.31 14.46
CA GLN A 286 29.00 -5.34 15.50
C GLN A 286 27.86 -6.37 15.34
N MET A 287 26.66 -5.92 15.05
CA MET A 287 25.50 -6.78 14.78
C MET A 287 25.76 -7.69 13.57
N LEU A 288 26.19 -7.11 12.45
CA LEU A 288 26.40 -7.82 11.19
C LEU A 288 27.61 -8.80 11.27
N ASN A 289 28.57 -8.51 12.12
CA ASN A 289 29.72 -9.42 12.40
C ASN A 289 29.32 -10.59 13.31
N ASN A 290 28.17 -10.55 13.98
CA ASN A 290 27.64 -11.69 14.73
C ASN A 290 26.93 -12.69 13.81
N GLU A 291 27.67 -13.19 12.81
CA GLU A 291 27.12 -14.00 11.71
C GLU A 291 26.35 -15.23 12.19
N ASN A 292 26.76 -15.91 13.23
CA ASN A 292 26.07 -17.11 13.71
C ASN A 292 24.66 -16.81 14.19
N SER A 293 24.47 -15.69 14.90
CA SER A 293 23.14 -15.27 15.36
C SER A 293 22.25 -14.89 14.20
N ILE A 294 22.77 -14.12 13.25
CA ILE A 294 22.03 -13.67 12.08
C ILE A 294 21.67 -14.83 11.15
N LYS A 295 22.59 -15.77 10.94
CA LYS A 295 22.33 -16.99 10.15
C LYS A 295 21.17 -17.81 10.73
N ASN A 296 21.06 -17.89 12.06
CA ASN A 296 19.96 -18.59 12.71
C ASN A 296 18.61 -17.88 12.52
N ILE A 297 18.59 -16.54 12.54
CA ILE A 297 17.38 -15.77 12.29
C ILE A 297 16.88 -15.97 10.84
N PHE A 298 17.80 -15.87 9.87
CA PHE A 298 17.50 -16.00 8.45
C PHE A 298 17.80 -17.40 7.94
N SER A 299 16.99 -18.36 8.43
CA SER A 299 17.09 -19.77 8.06
C SER A 299 15.71 -20.36 7.71
N HIS A 300 15.71 -21.34 6.82
CA HIS A 300 14.58 -22.17 6.45
C HIS A 300 15.07 -23.61 6.29
N ASP A 301 14.37 -24.59 6.83
CA ASP A 301 14.77 -26.02 6.84
C ASP A 301 16.21 -26.25 7.29
N GLN A 302 16.62 -25.58 8.36
CA GLN A 302 17.99 -25.63 8.93
C GLN A 302 19.07 -25.07 7.99
N GLU A 303 18.72 -24.54 6.82
CA GLU A 303 19.64 -23.89 5.90
C GLU A 303 19.50 -22.37 5.98
N SER A 304 20.61 -21.68 6.26
CA SER A 304 20.62 -20.22 6.29
C SER A 304 20.68 -19.65 4.88
N PHE A 305 19.82 -18.68 4.59
CA PHE A 305 19.87 -17.90 3.36
C PHE A 305 20.53 -16.52 3.57
N TRP A 306 21.22 -16.33 4.70
CA TRP A 306 21.91 -15.07 5.00
C TRP A 306 22.86 -14.61 3.89
N ASN A 307 23.63 -15.53 3.30
CA ASN A 307 24.58 -15.20 2.25
C ASN A 307 23.91 -14.57 1.00
N ILE A 308 22.65 -14.92 0.75
CA ILE A 308 21.89 -14.36 -0.39
C ILE A 308 21.51 -12.90 -0.13
N ILE A 309 21.13 -12.58 1.12
CA ILE A 309 20.53 -11.29 1.47
C ILE A 309 21.50 -10.32 2.14
N LYS A 310 22.66 -10.78 2.62
CA LYS A 310 23.57 -10.03 3.50
C LYS A 310 23.86 -8.61 3.01
N GLU A 311 24.26 -8.46 1.78
CA GLU A 311 24.63 -7.14 1.21
C GLU A 311 23.42 -6.20 1.15
N GLU A 312 22.34 -6.67 0.54
CA GLU A 312 21.12 -5.87 0.33
C GLU A 312 20.44 -5.56 1.66
N PHE A 313 20.30 -6.54 2.55
CA PHE A 313 19.72 -6.33 3.87
C PHE A 313 20.53 -5.35 4.70
N SER A 314 21.88 -5.45 4.66
CA SER A 314 22.76 -4.50 5.35
C SER A 314 22.58 -3.08 4.83
N GLU A 315 22.51 -2.89 3.52
CA GLU A 315 22.28 -1.60 2.90
C GLU A 315 20.92 -1.03 3.31
N ILE A 316 19.86 -1.84 3.29
CA ILE A 316 18.50 -1.45 3.71
C ILE A 316 18.51 -0.93 5.14
N ILE A 317 19.02 -1.71 6.09
CA ILE A 317 18.97 -1.31 7.51
C ILE A 317 19.85 -0.10 7.81
N ILE A 318 21.04 0.01 7.21
CA ILE A 318 21.91 1.17 7.38
C ILE A 318 21.20 2.44 6.89
N ASN A 319 20.65 2.41 5.69
CA ASN A 319 19.99 3.56 5.09
C ASN A 319 18.72 3.95 5.85
N ARG A 320 17.82 2.99 6.14
CA ARG A 320 16.55 3.25 6.81
C ARG A 320 16.74 3.72 8.27
N PHE A 321 17.64 3.09 9.00
CA PHE A 321 17.91 3.50 10.39
C PHE A 321 18.58 4.87 10.45
N SER A 322 19.47 5.17 9.50
CA SER A 322 20.08 6.50 9.37
C SER A 322 19.04 7.59 9.12
N GLU A 323 18.11 7.35 8.18
CA GLU A 323 16.98 8.25 7.91
C GLU A 323 16.10 8.43 9.16
N SER A 324 15.80 7.34 9.87
CA SER A 324 14.99 7.36 11.08
C SER A 324 15.62 8.19 12.20
N ILE A 325 16.90 8.01 12.47
CA ILE A 325 17.60 8.78 13.52
C ILE A 325 17.55 10.28 13.19
N GLU A 326 17.80 10.68 11.95
CA GLU A 326 17.68 12.09 11.57
C GLU A 326 16.26 12.62 11.83
N ARG A 327 15.22 11.86 11.44
CA ARG A 327 13.83 12.27 11.65
C ARG A 327 13.47 12.30 13.14
N LEU A 328 13.84 11.28 13.91
CA LEU A 328 13.56 11.22 15.35
C LEU A 328 14.16 12.42 16.10
N ILE A 329 15.41 12.83 15.77
CA ILE A 329 16.04 14.03 16.34
C ILE A 329 15.23 15.29 16.02
N LEU A 330 14.71 15.41 14.81
CA LEU A 330 13.96 16.60 14.39
C LEU A 330 12.53 16.59 14.97
N ILE A 331 11.87 15.43 15.05
CA ILE A 331 10.55 15.26 15.67
C ILE A 331 10.65 15.53 17.17
N ASP A 332 11.69 15.02 17.84
CA ASP A 332 11.95 15.28 19.26
C ASP A 332 12.06 16.79 19.51
N LYS A 333 12.82 17.50 18.71
CA LYS A 333 12.96 18.95 18.77
C LYS A 333 11.63 19.66 18.49
N MET A 334 10.85 19.19 17.52
CA MET A 334 9.51 19.72 17.23
C MET A 334 8.61 19.65 18.47
N PHE A 335 8.53 18.49 19.11
CA PHE A 335 7.72 18.32 20.33
C PHE A 335 8.21 19.17 21.50
N ASN A 336 9.51 19.45 21.58
CA ASN A 336 10.08 20.33 22.63
C ASN A 336 9.82 21.83 22.37
N GLU A 337 9.73 22.23 21.10
CA GLU A 337 9.51 23.63 20.73
C GLU A 337 8.01 23.99 20.56
N MET A 338 7.12 22.99 20.49
CA MET A 338 5.71 23.20 20.17
C MET A 338 4.78 22.57 21.23
N ASN A 339 3.71 23.27 21.59
CA ASN A 339 2.72 22.79 22.55
C ASN A 339 1.69 21.85 21.89
N ILE A 340 2.14 20.67 21.42
CA ILE A 340 1.28 19.67 20.78
C ILE A 340 0.56 18.87 21.85
N LYS A 341 -0.78 18.86 21.82
CA LYS A 341 -1.65 18.17 22.78
C LYS A 341 -2.18 16.84 22.26
N SER A 342 -2.34 16.72 20.95
CA SER A 342 -2.78 15.49 20.32
C SER A 342 -2.20 15.34 18.93
N VAL A 343 -2.06 14.07 18.52
CA VAL A 343 -1.65 13.65 17.18
C VAL A 343 -2.81 12.88 16.58
N LEU A 344 -3.16 13.18 15.34
CA LEU A 344 -4.11 12.44 14.54
C LEU A 344 -3.38 11.94 13.29
N ASP A 345 -3.34 10.63 13.11
CA ASP A 345 -2.91 9.97 11.88
C ASP A 345 -4.05 9.13 11.28
N TRP A 346 -3.82 8.54 10.11
CA TRP A 346 -4.76 7.63 9.44
C TRP A 346 -4.11 6.28 9.09
N ALA A 347 -2.83 6.11 9.38
CA ALA A 347 -2.09 4.89 9.06
C ALA A 347 -0.85 4.76 9.98
N HIS A 348 -1.06 4.45 11.25
CA HIS A 348 0.02 4.34 12.25
C HIS A 348 1.02 3.17 12.04
N THR A 349 0.96 2.49 10.91
CA THR A 349 1.84 1.35 10.58
C THR A 349 3.05 1.74 9.73
N GLY A 350 3.01 2.91 9.10
CA GLY A 350 4.14 3.44 8.35
C GLY A 350 5.30 3.87 9.25
N MET A 351 6.51 3.90 8.68
CA MET A 351 7.75 4.23 9.40
C MET A 351 7.68 5.63 10.03
N GLU A 352 7.25 6.61 9.26
CA GLU A 352 7.16 8.01 9.65
C GLU A 352 6.10 8.23 10.75
N GLU A 353 4.96 7.57 10.65
CA GLU A 353 3.90 7.66 11.64
C GLU A 353 4.31 6.96 12.94
N LYS A 354 4.97 5.81 12.87
CA LYS A 354 5.50 5.11 14.05
C LYS A 354 6.52 5.97 14.81
N GLU A 355 7.39 6.69 14.12
CA GLU A 355 8.36 7.61 14.74
C GLU A 355 7.67 8.74 15.53
N ILE A 356 6.64 9.37 14.93
CA ILE A 356 5.86 10.42 15.59
C ILE A 356 5.08 9.86 16.78
N SER A 357 4.38 8.75 16.57
CA SER A 357 3.56 8.11 17.62
C SER A 357 4.40 7.65 18.81
N PHE A 358 5.58 7.08 18.55
CA PHE A 358 6.50 6.70 19.61
C PHE A 358 6.93 7.89 20.49
N LEU A 359 7.37 8.99 19.86
CA LEU A 359 7.81 10.18 20.59
C LEU A 359 6.64 10.93 21.25
N ALA A 360 5.46 10.91 20.66
CA ALA A 360 4.25 11.44 21.28
C ALA A 360 3.85 10.64 22.54
N ASN A 361 3.87 9.31 22.44
CA ASN A 361 3.57 8.42 23.55
C ASN A 361 4.56 8.60 24.72
N LYS A 362 5.86 8.72 24.44
CA LYS A 362 6.91 9.01 25.43
C LYS A 362 6.65 10.31 26.21
N ARG A 363 5.87 11.24 25.65
CA ARG A 363 5.50 12.54 26.26
C ARG A 363 4.08 12.58 26.83
N GLY A 364 3.36 11.46 26.81
CA GLY A 364 1.98 11.41 27.26
C GLY A 364 1.00 12.18 26.36
N ILE A 365 1.38 12.48 25.12
CA ILE A 365 0.54 13.13 24.12
C ILE A 365 -0.48 12.13 23.58
N SER A 366 -1.75 12.52 23.52
CA SER A 366 -2.83 11.66 23.01
C SER A 366 -2.64 11.38 21.52
N ILE A 367 -2.75 10.10 21.14
CA ILE A 367 -2.61 9.64 19.75
C ILE A 367 -3.94 9.05 19.28
N TYR A 368 -4.41 9.53 18.15
CA TYR A 368 -5.63 9.07 17.49
C TYR A 368 -5.29 8.53 16.09
N CYS A 369 -5.79 7.34 15.75
CA CYS A 369 -5.73 6.79 14.42
C CYS A 369 -7.12 6.78 13.78
N LEU A 370 -7.30 7.52 12.71
CA LEU A 370 -8.57 7.60 11.97
C LEU A 370 -8.64 6.47 10.95
N GLN A 371 -9.71 5.70 10.98
CA GLN A 371 -10.00 4.73 9.90
C GLN A 371 -9.96 5.46 8.55
N HIS A 372 -9.24 4.92 7.56
CA HIS A 372 -8.98 5.62 6.29
C HIS A 372 -9.67 4.99 5.07
N GLY A 373 -10.16 3.74 5.21
CA GLY A 373 -10.77 2.99 4.12
C GLY A 373 -11.67 1.88 4.60
N ILE A 374 -12.23 1.14 3.65
CA ILE A 374 -12.83 -0.15 3.93
C ILE A 374 -11.71 -1.10 4.37
N MET A 375 -11.92 -1.78 5.48
CA MET A 375 -10.96 -2.76 5.99
C MET A 375 -11.37 -4.16 5.54
N THR A 376 -10.41 -5.00 5.16
CA THR A 376 -10.63 -6.41 4.89
C THR A 376 -10.61 -7.13 6.22
N LEU A 377 -11.77 -7.62 6.67
CA LEU A 377 -11.99 -8.13 8.02
C LEU A 377 -12.14 -9.66 8.06
N ASN A 378 -12.02 -10.34 6.93
CA ASN A 378 -12.16 -11.78 6.84
C ASN A 378 -10.98 -12.54 7.47
N THR A 379 -11.21 -13.82 7.75
CA THR A 379 -10.27 -14.69 8.49
C THR A 379 -8.89 -14.81 7.81
N LYS A 380 -8.82 -14.78 6.49
CA LYS A 380 -7.56 -14.92 5.76
C LYS A 380 -6.62 -13.74 5.96
N PHE A 381 -7.17 -12.53 6.12
CA PHE A 381 -6.39 -11.31 6.30
C PHE A 381 -6.08 -10.98 7.77
N GLU A 382 -6.70 -11.64 8.71
CA GLU A 382 -6.57 -11.37 10.15
C GLU A 382 -5.11 -11.36 10.61
N LYS A 383 -4.29 -12.30 10.14
CA LYS A 383 -2.86 -12.39 10.47
C LYS A 383 -2.05 -11.14 10.08
N TYR A 384 -2.52 -10.36 9.09
CA TYR A 384 -1.86 -9.14 8.63
C TYR A 384 -2.32 -7.88 9.36
N HIS A 385 -3.34 -7.94 10.23
CA HIS A 385 -3.87 -6.75 10.89
C HIS A 385 -2.88 -6.09 11.84
N SER A 386 -1.87 -6.81 12.32
CA SER A 386 -0.78 -6.25 13.14
C SER A 386 0.13 -5.29 12.37
N ILE A 387 0.22 -5.44 11.04
CA ILE A 387 1.03 -4.60 10.16
C ILE A 387 0.19 -3.66 9.29
N MET A 388 -1.14 -3.77 9.38
CA MET A 388 -2.11 -2.89 8.71
C MET A 388 -2.74 -1.95 9.75
N PRO A 389 -3.24 -0.76 9.38
CA PRO A 389 -3.84 0.19 10.32
C PRO A 389 -5.28 -0.23 10.70
N VAL A 390 -5.46 -1.48 11.12
CA VAL A 390 -6.74 -2.08 11.54
C VAL A 390 -6.85 -2.11 13.05
N LEU A 391 -5.75 -2.39 13.76
CA LEU A 391 -5.70 -2.49 15.22
C LEU A 391 -4.97 -1.29 15.81
N PRO A 392 -5.33 -0.83 17.04
CA PRO A 392 -4.61 0.24 17.69
C PRO A 392 -3.16 -0.15 18.01
N SER A 393 -2.25 0.80 17.95
CA SER A 393 -0.84 0.62 18.32
C SER A 393 -0.38 1.69 19.31
N ASN A 394 0.65 1.39 20.12
CA ASN A 394 1.32 2.35 20.99
C ASN A 394 0.36 3.21 21.86
N ASN A 395 -0.64 2.60 22.48
CA ASN A 395 -1.69 3.28 23.25
C ASN A 395 -2.53 4.29 22.44
N SER A 396 -2.57 4.16 21.12
CA SER A 396 -3.43 4.99 20.28
C SER A 396 -4.90 4.64 20.46
N LYS A 397 -5.78 5.62 20.23
CA LYS A 397 -7.22 5.41 20.16
C LYS A 397 -7.64 5.32 18.70
N MET A 398 -8.44 4.29 18.38
CA MET A 398 -9.03 4.13 17.04
C MET A 398 -10.27 4.99 16.92
N LEU A 399 -10.31 5.82 15.89
CA LEU A 399 -11.47 6.62 15.50
C LEU A 399 -12.11 5.94 14.30
N VAL A 400 -13.21 5.22 14.56
CA VAL A 400 -13.83 4.33 13.58
C VAL A 400 -15.06 4.96 12.92
N TRP A 401 -15.44 4.47 11.75
CA TRP A 401 -16.53 5.04 10.97
C TRP A 401 -17.91 4.64 11.45
N GLY A 402 -18.05 3.46 12.08
CA GLY A 402 -19.34 2.97 12.55
C GLY A 402 -19.24 1.65 13.30
N LYS A 403 -20.41 1.08 13.54
CA LYS A 403 -20.60 -0.11 14.38
C LYS A 403 -19.91 -1.37 13.86
N ILE A 404 -19.79 -1.56 12.56
CA ILE A 404 -19.14 -2.75 11.98
C ILE A 404 -17.68 -2.82 12.45
N MET A 405 -16.95 -1.70 12.35
CA MET A 405 -15.55 -1.67 12.77
C MET A 405 -15.40 -1.68 14.31
N GLU A 406 -16.29 -1.00 15.04
CA GLU A 406 -16.31 -1.06 16.51
C GLU A 406 -16.48 -2.50 16.99
N ASN A 407 -17.51 -3.22 16.50
CA ASN A 407 -17.77 -4.61 16.88
C ASN A 407 -16.57 -5.50 16.53
N TYR A 408 -15.99 -5.33 15.34
CA TYR A 408 -14.80 -6.05 14.94
C TYR A 408 -13.63 -5.92 15.93
N LEU A 409 -13.38 -4.71 16.41
CA LEU A 409 -12.32 -4.44 17.41
C LEU A 409 -12.66 -5.02 18.78
N LEU A 410 -13.93 -4.91 19.23
CA LEU A 410 -14.40 -5.47 20.51
C LEU A 410 -14.29 -7.00 20.52
N ASP A 411 -14.65 -7.68 19.43
CA ASP A 411 -14.52 -9.14 19.28
C ASP A 411 -13.05 -9.60 19.42
N ARG A 412 -12.10 -8.72 19.08
CA ARG A 412 -10.65 -8.92 19.28
C ARG A 412 -10.11 -8.44 20.60
N LYS A 413 -11.03 -8.20 21.57
CA LYS A 413 -10.70 -7.81 22.94
C LYS A 413 -9.92 -6.48 23.05
N ILE A 414 -10.08 -5.59 22.06
CA ILE A 414 -9.59 -4.22 22.19
C ILE A 414 -10.47 -3.50 23.21
N ASP A 415 -9.83 -2.80 24.18
CA ASP A 415 -10.55 -2.05 25.20
C ASP A 415 -11.46 -1.00 24.54
N SER A 416 -12.74 -0.98 24.95
CA SER A 416 -13.72 -0.01 24.47
C SER A 416 -13.28 1.45 24.66
N LYS A 417 -12.44 1.73 25.65
CA LYS A 417 -11.83 3.06 25.89
C LYS A 417 -10.85 3.48 24.79
N GLN A 418 -10.34 2.52 24.02
CA GLN A 418 -9.47 2.78 22.88
C GLN A 418 -10.25 2.94 21.56
N ILE A 419 -11.58 2.78 21.58
CA ILE A 419 -12.42 2.86 20.38
C ILE A 419 -13.38 4.04 20.52
N THR A 420 -13.49 4.86 19.48
CA THR A 420 -14.48 5.94 19.42
C THR A 420 -15.09 5.99 18.02
N ILE A 421 -16.41 5.92 17.94
CA ILE A 421 -17.10 6.14 16.66
C ILE A 421 -17.13 7.64 16.39
N VAL A 422 -16.65 8.03 15.21
CA VAL A 422 -16.63 9.45 14.75
C VAL A 422 -17.28 9.64 13.38
N GLY A 423 -17.64 8.54 12.71
CA GLY A 423 -18.05 8.57 11.31
C GLY A 423 -16.87 8.78 10.36
N SER A 424 -17.16 9.08 9.10
CA SER A 424 -16.13 9.25 8.07
C SER A 424 -16.08 10.67 7.52
N PRO A 425 -15.14 11.50 7.98
CA PRO A 425 -15.02 12.89 7.52
C PRO A 425 -14.80 13.03 6.01
N ARG A 426 -14.13 12.05 5.38
CA ARG A 426 -13.89 12.06 3.94
C ARG A 426 -15.17 11.83 3.11
N HIS A 427 -16.20 11.20 3.71
CA HIS A 427 -17.43 10.87 3.01
C HIS A 427 -18.56 11.87 3.28
N ASP A 428 -18.39 12.84 4.18
CA ASP A 428 -19.44 13.83 4.48
C ASP A 428 -19.92 14.55 3.22
N ARG A 429 -19.02 14.87 2.29
CA ARG A 429 -19.34 15.50 1.00
C ARG A 429 -20.20 14.61 0.09
N PHE A 430 -20.07 13.26 0.19
CA PHE A 430 -20.88 12.31 -0.57
C PHE A 430 -22.31 12.27 -0.04
N PHE A 431 -22.48 12.24 1.28
CA PHE A 431 -23.80 12.23 1.92
C PHE A 431 -24.58 13.54 1.71
N LYS A 432 -23.88 14.66 1.54
CA LYS A 432 -24.49 15.97 1.26
C LYS A 432 -24.90 16.16 -0.19
N LYS A 433 -24.46 15.28 -1.10
CA LYS A 433 -24.77 15.39 -2.52
C LYS A 433 -26.18 14.90 -2.84
N LYS A 434 -26.89 15.68 -3.65
CA LYS A 434 -28.11 15.22 -4.31
C LYS A 434 -27.72 14.38 -5.52
N ILE A 435 -28.34 13.21 -5.66
CA ILE A 435 -28.06 12.30 -6.78
C ILE A 435 -28.48 12.99 -8.07
N SER A 436 -27.54 13.21 -8.97
CA SER A 436 -27.80 13.77 -10.29
C SER A 436 -28.27 12.69 -11.27
N LYS A 437 -28.84 13.12 -12.42
CA LYS A 437 -29.21 12.19 -13.50
C LYS A 437 -27.99 11.47 -14.05
N ASN A 438 -28.11 10.17 -14.25
CA ASN A 438 -27.06 9.33 -14.81
C ASN A 438 -26.74 9.70 -16.27
N ASN A 439 -25.48 9.79 -16.61
CA ASN A 439 -25.00 10.19 -17.95
C ASN A 439 -24.70 9.03 -18.89
N ASN A 440 -25.37 7.89 -18.75
CA ASN A 440 -25.18 6.71 -19.60
C ASN A 440 -23.73 6.22 -19.68
N THR A 441 -23.00 6.30 -18.53
CA THR A 441 -21.61 5.85 -18.42
C THR A 441 -21.46 4.73 -17.40
N ILE A 442 -20.43 3.89 -17.57
CA ILE A 442 -20.02 2.85 -16.63
C ILE A 442 -18.62 3.20 -16.12
N LEU A 443 -18.49 3.38 -14.81
CA LEU A 443 -17.21 3.61 -14.19
C LEU A 443 -16.56 2.28 -13.81
N ILE A 444 -15.36 2.02 -14.35
CA ILE A 444 -14.53 0.87 -13.98
C ILE A 444 -13.37 1.39 -13.16
N ALA A 445 -13.33 1.03 -11.89
CA ALA A 445 -12.27 1.43 -10.98
C ALA A 445 -11.27 0.29 -10.78
N SER A 446 -10.01 0.53 -11.10
CA SER A 446 -8.95 -0.42 -10.82
C SER A 446 -8.43 -0.22 -9.39
N ASN A 447 -8.11 -1.32 -8.75
CA ASN A 447 -7.35 -1.35 -7.51
C ASN A 447 -6.47 -2.60 -7.53
N LEU A 448 -5.40 -2.54 -8.31
CA LEU A 448 -4.41 -3.60 -8.37
C LEU A 448 -3.54 -3.56 -7.13
N PHE A 449 -3.54 -4.69 -6.44
CA PHE A 449 -2.92 -4.83 -5.14
C PHE A 449 -1.45 -5.10 -5.24
N PHE A 450 -0.82 -4.57 -4.24
CA PHE A 450 0.33 -5.18 -3.66
C PHE A 450 -0.06 -5.80 -2.32
N HIS A 451 0.03 -7.11 -2.21
CA HIS A 451 -0.13 -7.82 -0.94
C HIS A 451 1.18 -8.48 -0.53
N ALA A 452 1.43 -8.49 0.77
CA ALA A 452 2.52 -9.27 1.35
C ALA A 452 2.16 -10.77 1.46
N ASN A 453 1.24 -11.26 0.62
CA ASN A 453 0.81 -12.65 0.60
C ASN A 453 0.99 -13.28 -0.78
N PHE A 454 0.93 -14.62 -0.83
CA PHE A 454 1.15 -15.39 -2.05
C PHE A 454 0.11 -15.07 -3.10
N ASP A 455 -1.16 -15.06 -2.74
CA ASP A 455 -2.26 -14.85 -3.69
C ASP A 455 -2.23 -13.47 -4.34
N GLY A 456 -1.77 -12.44 -3.63
CA GLY A 456 -1.62 -11.08 -4.17
C GLY A 456 -0.41 -10.92 -5.09
N ASN A 457 0.56 -11.84 -5.03
CA ASN A 457 1.76 -11.87 -5.85
C ASN A 457 1.79 -13.03 -6.86
N ASP A 458 0.69 -13.80 -6.96
CA ASP A 458 0.55 -14.88 -7.93
C ASP A 458 0.40 -14.30 -9.34
N THR A 459 1.27 -14.75 -10.25
CA THR A 459 1.26 -14.33 -11.66
C THR A 459 -0.11 -14.56 -12.30
N ARG A 460 -0.79 -15.67 -11.98
CA ARG A 460 -2.13 -15.98 -12.49
C ARG A 460 -3.22 -15.07 -11.97
N ALA A 461 -3.06 -14.53 -10.74
CA ALA A 461 -4.01 -13.55 -10.20
C ALA A 461 -3.97 -12.25 -11.01
N ILE A 462 -2.78 -11.83 -11.44
CA ILE A 462 -2.61 -10.65 -12.30
C ILE A 462 -3.19 -10.91 -13.69
N GLU A 463 -2.93 -12.09 -14.28
CA GLU A 463 -3.52 -12.46 -15.58
C GLU A 463 -5.05 -12.48 -15.54
N ARG A 464 -5.64 -13.07 -14.49
CA ARG A 464 -7.10 -13.10 -14.31
C ARG A 464 -7.68 -11.71 -14.24
N PHE A 465 -6.99 -10.80 -13.56
CA PHE A 465 -7.38 -9.39 -13.50
C PHE A 465 -7.35 -8.72 -14.89
N GLU A 466 -6.27 -8.92 -15.66
CA GLU A 466 -6.18 -8.40 -17.02
C GLU A 466 -7.28 -8.99 -17.93
N LEU A 467 -7.53 -10.28 -17.82
CA LEU A 467 -8.58 -10.97 -18.56
C LEU A 467 -9.98 -10.43 -18.17
N PHE A 468 -10.24 -10.27 -16.86
CA PHE A 468 -11.50 -9.73 -16.38
C PHE A 468 -11.75 -8.33 -16.94
N LEU A 469 -10.78 -7.43 -16.87
CA LEU A 469 -10.89 -6.09 -17.45
C LEU A 469 -11.17 -6.15 -18.96
N LYS A 470 -10.43 -6.98 -19.67
CA LYS A 470 -10.56 -7.14 -21.12
C LYS A 470 -11.94 -7.64 -21.53
N GLU A 471 -12.43 -8.68 -20.87
CA GLU A 471 -13.74 -9.26 -21.18
C GLU A 471 -14.89 -8.33 -20.76
N THR A 472 -14.76 -7.60 -19.64
CA THR A 472 -15.72 -6.56 -19.23
C THR A 472 -15.85 -5.47 -20.30
N LEU A 473 -14.73 -4.95 -20.81
CA LEU A 473 -14.74 -3.91 -21.84
C LEU A 473 -15.32 -4.43 -23.16
N LYS A 474 -14.99 -5.65 -23.58
CA LYS A 474 -15.58 -6.29 -24.77
C LYS A 474 -17.09 -6.46 -24.61
N TYR A 475 -17.56 -6.93 -23.43
CA TYR A 475 -18.98 -7.11 -23.16
C TYR A 475 -19.73 -5.79 -23.26
N ILE A 476 -19.23 -4.72 -22.65
CA ILE A 476 -19.84 -3.37 -22.71
C ILE A 476 -19.92 -2.91 -24.16
N LYS A 477 -18.83 -3.02 -24.93
CA LYS A 477 -18.77 -2.59 -26.34
C LYS A 477 -19.77 -3.34 -27.23
N LYS A 478 -19.94 -4.65 -27.00
CA LYS A 478 -20.82 -5.51 -27.80
C LYS A 478 -22.31 -5.31 -27.47
N ASN A 479 -22.64 -5.15 -26.19
CA ASN A 479 -24.03 -5.27 -25.72
C ASN A 479 -24.64 -3.96 -25.24
N SER A 480 -23.94 -2.82 -25.30
CA SER A 480 -24.43 -1.57 -24.73
C SER A 480 -23.96 -0.35 -25.51
N LYS A 481 -24.80 0.72 -25.46
CA LYS A 481 -24.42 2.07 -25.89
C LYS A 481 -23.77 2.90 -24.78
N LYS A 482 -23.62 2.33 -23.58
CA LYS A 482 -23.00 3.00 -22.43
C LYS A 482 -21.49 3.14 -22.66
N LYS A 483 -20.94 4.28 -22.24
CA LYS A 483 -19.51 4.59 -22.41
C LYS A 483 -18.73 4.17 -21.17
N PRO A 484 -17.74 3.27 -21.28
CA PRO A 484 -16.86 2.96 -20.16
C PRO A 484 -15.90 4.11 -19.88
N ILE A 485 -15.64 4.36 -18.59
CA ILE A 485 -14.64 5.29 -18.07
C ILE A 485 -13.78 4.51 -17.10
N ILE A 486 -12.47 4.65 -17.18
CA ILE A 486 -11.53 3.97 -16.30
C ILE A 486 -10.98 4.95 -15.25
N LYS A 487 -11.05 4.55 -13.98
CA LYS A 487 -10.40 5.24 -12.87
C LYS A 487 -9.28 4.37 -12.31
N LEU A 488 -8.04 4.79 -12.49
CA LEU A 488 -6.88 4.12 -11.90
C LEU A 488 -6.77 4.48 -10.41
N HIS A 489 -6.26 3.54 -9.62
CA HIS A 489 -5.90 3.83 -8.24
C HIS A 489 -4.76 4.86 -8.18
N ALA A 490 -4.72 5.67 -7.12
CA ALA A 490 -3.71 6.72 -6.98
C ALA A 490 -2.27 6.17 -6.92
N THR A 491 -2.11 4.93 -6.45
CA THR A 491 -0.85 4.20 -6.38
C THR A 491 -0.92 2.95 -7.27
N GLU A 492 -1.23 3.13 -8.55
CA GLU A 492 -1.28 2.02 -9.51
C GLU A 492 0.14 1.49 -9.79
N TYR A 493 0.35 0.20 -9.53
CA TYR A 493 1.64 -0.46 -9.75
C TYR A 493 1.78 -1.08 -11.13
N PHE A 494 0.66 -1.48 -11.73
CA PHE A 494 0.62 -2.04 -13.07
C PHE A 494 0.05 -1.02 -14.03
N ASN A 495 0.78 -0.78 -15.12
CA ASN A 495 0.26 0.07 -16.17
C ASN A 495 -0.72 -0.69 -17.05
N ILE A 496 -2.02 -0.63 -16.73
CA ILE A 496 -3.09 -1.26 -17.50
C ILE A 496 -3.50 -0.45 -18.73
N SER A 497 -3.01 0.78 -18.88
CA SER A 497 -3.36 1.66 -20.02
C SER A 497 -3.10 1.03 -21.40
N PRO A 498 -2.01 0.28 -21.65
CA PRO A 498 -1.78 -0.37 -22.93
C PRO A 498 -2.87 -1.41 -23.28
N ILE A 499 -3.37 -2.15 -22.29
CA ILE A 499 -4.43 -3.14 -22.48
C ILE A 499 -5.72 -2.45 -22.91
N ILE A 500 -6.10 -1.38 -22.19
CA ILE A 500 -7.30 -0.61 -22.47
C ILE A 500 -7.23 -0.02 -23.88
N LYS A 501 -6.12 0.64 -24.23
CA LYS A 501 -5.91 1.28 -25.53
C LYS A 501 -5.89 0.29 -26.70
N LYS A 502 -5.46 -0.96 -26.46
CA LYS A 502 -5.50 -2.04 -27.46
C LYS A 502 -6.94 -2.47 -27.77
N ILE A 503 -7.86 -2.37 -26.79
CA ILE A 503 -9.28 -2.72 -26.98
C ILE A 503 -10.03 -1.55 -27.60
N ASP A 504 -9.85 -0.36 -27.06
CA ASP A 504 -10.46 0.88 -27.54
C ASP A 504 -9.65 2.11 -27.08
N PRO A 505 -8.91 2.78 -27.98
CA PRO A 505 -8.10 3.94 -27.63
C PRO A 505 -8.91 5.17 -27.22
N SER A 506 -10.23 5.19 -27.47
CA SER A 506 -11.12 6.31 -27.12
C SER A 506 -11.57 6.29 -25.66
N ILE A 507 -11.35 5.19 -24.91
CA ILE A 507 -11.78 5.08 -23.52
C ILE A 507 -10.98 6.06 -22.66
N PRO A 508 -11.66 6.99 -21.93
CA PRO A 508 -10.99 7.89 -20.99
C PRO A 508 -10.40 7.15 -19.80
N ILE A 509 -9.14 7.48 -19.46
CA ILE A 509 -8.42 6.90 -18.33
C ILE A 509 -8.02 8.04 -17.39
N TYR A 510 -8.54 8.01 -16.17
CA TYR A 510 -8.30 9.01 -15.13
C TYR A 510 -7.55 8.40 -13.95
N GLN A 511 -6.59 9.12 -13.37
CA GLN A 511 -5.91 8.70 -12.14
C GLN A 511 -6.11 9.69 -10.99
N HIS A 512 -6.20 10.99 -11.28
CA HIS A 512 -6.30 12.04 -10.26
C HIS A 512 -7.63 12.80 -10.25
N GLN A 513 -8.50 12.52 -11.21
CA GLN A 513 -9.86 13.09 -11.24
C GLN A 513 -10.59 12.76 -9.94
N ASP A 514 -11.40 13.72 -9.45
CA ASP A 514 -12.19 13.51 -8.24
C ASP A 514 -13.18 12.35 -8.46
N ILE A 515 -13.17 11.41 -7.54
CA ILE A 515 -14.00 10.21 -7.63
C ILE A 515 -15.49 10.55 -7.50
N LEU A 516 -15.83 11.59 -6.73
CA LEU A 516 -17.22 12.03 -6.58
C LEU A 516 -17.80 12.47 -7.93
N GLU A 517 -17.07 13.29 -8.70
CA GLU A 517 -17.48 13.74 -10.03
C GLU A 517 -17.69 12.58 -11.00
N LEU A 518 -16.79 11.59 -10.99
CA LEU A 518 -16.89 10.42 -11.85
C LEU A 518 -18.09 9.54 -11.47
N LEU A 519 -18.31 9.33 -10.18
CA LEU A 519 -19.47 8.57 -9.68
C LEU A 519 -20.79 9.28 -9.93
N GLU A 520 -20.85 10.61 -9.83
CA GLU A 520 -22.05 11.36 -10.18
C GLU A 520 -22.46 11.13 -11.64
N SER A 521 -21.48 11.07 -12.54
CA SER A 521 -21.71 10.90 -13.97
C SER A 521 -22.01 9.45 -14.38
N CYS A 522 -21.74 8.45 -13.56
CA CYS A 522 -21.93 7.05 -13.94
C CYS A 522 -23.28 6.49 -13.48
N GLU A 523 -23.76 5.48 -14.20
CA GLU A 523 -24.95 4.70 -13.86
C GLU A 523 -24.59 3.45 -13.06
N ILE A 524 -23.48 2.81 -13.40
CA ILE A 524 -23.00 1.56 -12.81
C ILE A 524 -21.54 1.72 -12.42
N LEU A 525 -21.19 1.19 -11.25
CA LEU A 525 -19.80 1.05 -10.81
C LEU A 525 -19.35 -0.39 -10.98
N ILE A 526 -18.18 -0.60 -11.59
CA ILE A 526 -17.47 -1.88 -11.60
C ILE A 526 -16.15 -1.68 -10.87
N SER A 527 -15.95 -2.38 -9.77
CA SER A 527 -14.68 -2.35 -9.05
C SER A 527 -13.85 -3.59 -9.36
N LEU A 528 -12.64 -3.35 -9.79
CA LEU A 528 -11.67 -4.42 -9.93
C LEU A 528 -10.96 -4.60 -8.59
N ASN A 529 -11.56 -5.39 -7.71
CA ASN A 529 -11.13 -5.75 -6.37
C ASN A 529 -11.80 -4.98 -5.21
N TYR A 530 -11.61 -5.50 -3.98
CA TYR A 530 -12.16 -4.96 -2.73
C TYR A 530 -11.50 -3.63 -2.36
N SER A 531 -12.26 -2.55 -2.33
CA SER A 531 -11.69 -1.20 -2.16
C SER A 531 -12.73 -0.20 -1.63
N THR A 532 -12.27 0.89 -1.04
CA THR A 532 -13.14 1.94 -0.49
C THR A 532 -14.12 2.54 -1.51
N ILE A 533 -13.82 2.46 -2.80
CA ILE A 533 -14.71 2.95 -3.85
C ILE A 533 -16.06 2.22 -3.87
N LEU A 534 -16.14 1.00 -3.33
CA LEU A 534 -17.39 0.29 -3.14
C LEU A 534 -18.33 1.11 -2.23
N LEU A 535 -17.80 1.64 -1.13
CA LEU A 535 -18.55 2.50 -0.22
C LEU A 535 -18.97 3.80 -0.89
N ASP A 536 -18.05 4.43 -1.65
CA ASP A 536 -18.31 5.65 -2.41
C ASP A 536 -19.50 5.45 -3.37
N GLY A 537 -19.52 4.32 -4.09
CA GLY A 537 -20.60 3.95 -4.99
C GLY A 537 -21.93 3.70 -4.28
N LEU A 538 -21.91 2.96 -3.16
CA LEU A 538 -23.12 2.65 -2.40
C LEU A 538 -23.75 3.90 -1.77
N ILE A 539 -22.96 4.85 -1.26
CA ILE A 539 -23.47 6.14 -0.73
C ILE A 539 -24.24 6.90 -1.83
N LEU A 540 -23.75 6.84 -3.07
CA LEU A 540 -24.40 7.50 -4.21
C LEU A 540 -25.46 6.63 -4.91
N ASN A 541 -25.89 5.53 -4.28
CA ASN A 541 -26.87 4.58 -4.81
C ASN A 541 -26.51 4.02 -6.20
N LYS A 542 -25.25 3.75 -6.45
CA LYS A 542 -24.80 3.13 -7.71
C LYS A 542 -24.87 1.60 -7.59
N PRO A 543 -25.62 0.92 -8.47
CA PRO A 543 -25.50 -0.52 -8.61
C PRO A 543 -24.05 -0.87 -8.86
N THR A 544 -23.50 -1.76 -8.03
CA THR A 544 -22.05 -2.03 -8.02
C THR A 544 -21.78 -3.50 -8.26
N LEU A 545 -20.88 -3.78 -9.22
CA LEU A 545 -20.29 -5.10 -9.44
C LEU A 545 -18.85 -5.06 -9.00
N VAL A 546 -18.40 -6.10 -8.29
CA VAL A 546 -17.01 -6.23 -7.84
C VAL A 546 -16.41 -7.55 -8.29
N PHE A 547 -15.22 -7.48 -8.90
CA PHE A 547 -14.39 -8.66 -9.12
C PHE A 547 -13.54 -8.92 -7.89
N LEU A 548 -13.65 -10.12 -7.33
CA LEU A 548 -12.93 -10.55 -6.14
C LEU A 548 -12.08 -11.77 -6.48
N PRO A 549 -10.78 -11.76 -6.18
CA PRO A 549 -9.94 -12.93 -6.36
C PRO A 549 -10.48 -14.14 -5.58
N GLU A 550 -10.43 -15.32 -6.20
CA GLU A 550 -10.74 -16.58 -5.55
C GLU A 550 -9.82 -16.84 -4.36
N LYS A 551 -10.26 -17.71 -3.43
CA LYS A 551 -9.47 -18.18 -2.28
C LYS A 551 -9.04 -17.09 -1.28
N GLN A 552 -9.67 -15.91 -1.30
CA GLN A 552 -9.37 -14.84 -0.34
C GLN A 552 -10.49 -14.56 0.67
N ASN A 553 -11.45 -15.46 0.80
CA ASN A 553 -12.55 -15.44 1.77
C ASN A 553 -13.36 -14.14 1.77
N PHE A 554 -13.47 -13.46 0.61
CA PHE A 554 -14.26 -12.24 0.54
C PHE A 554 -15.75 -12.45 0.75
N GLU A 555 -16.25 -13.68 0.64
CA GLU A 555 -17.62 -14.08 1.01
C GLU A 555 -17.90 -13.85 2.51
N GLU A 556 -16.87 -13.76 3.35
CA GLU A 556 -17.01 -13.44 4.77
C GLU A 556 -17.25 -11.94 5.03
N GLU A 557 -17.00 -11.08 4.05
CA GLU A 557 -17.16 -9.62 4.21
C GLU A 557 -18.64 -9.22 4.25
N GLU A 558 -19.02 -8.35 5.19
CA GLU A 558 -20.41 -7.94 5.43
C GLU A 558 -21.09 -7.34 4.19
N ILE A 559 -20.35 -6.59 3.36
CA ILE A 559 -20.86 -6.00 2.11
C ILE A 559 -21.31 -7.08 1.11
N ILE A 560 -20.66 -8.24 1.12
CA ILE A 560 -20.98 -9.40 0.27
C ILE A 560 -22.14 -10.18 0.89
N LYS A 561 -22.07 -10.53 2.19
CA LYS A 561 -23.11 -11.26 2.91
C LYS A 561 -24.49 -10.58 2.82
N GLN A 562 -24.50 -9.25 2.86
CA GLN A 562 -25.74 -8.46 2.75
C GLN A 562 -26.18 -8.24 1.31
N ASN A 563 -25.52 -8.79 0.31
CA ASN A 563 -25.79 -8.58 -1.11
C ASN A 563 -25.88 -7.09 -1.47
N ALA A 564 -25.03 -6.27 -0.86
CA ALA A 564 -24.97 -4.84 -1.15
C ALA A 564 -24.27 -4.55 -2.48
N VAL A 565 -23.47 -5.49 -2.96
CA VAL A 565 -22.79 -5.48 -4.25
C VAL A 565 -22.94 -6.83 -4.94
N LEU A 566 -22.86 -6.85 -6.26
CA LEU A 566 -22.83 -8.07 -7.05
C LEU A 566 -21.38 -8.52 -7.21
N SER A 567 -21.01 -9.68 -6.69
CA SER A 567 -19.64 -10.19 -6.76
C SER A 567 -19.44 -11.21 -7.89
N VAL A 568 -18.24 -11.21 -8.46
CA VAL A 568 -17.75 -12.17 -9.46
C VAL A 568 -16.35 -12.60 -9.04
N SER A 569 -16.09 -13.89 -8.96
CA SER A 569 -14.76 -14.42 -8.64
C SER A 569 -14.10 -15.13 -9.81
N ASN A 570 -14.90 -15.61 -10.78
CA ASN A 570 -14.36 -16.26 -11.95
C ASN A 570 -14.97 -15.72 -13.26
N ILE A 571 -14.20 -15.87 -14.35
CA ILE A 571 -14.53 -15.27 -15.64
C ILE A 571 -15.77 -15.91 -16.29
N SER A 572 -16.08 -17.17 -15.97
CA SER A 572 -17.24 -17.87 -16.52
C SER A 572 -18.57 -17.29 -16.05
N GLU A 573 -18.58 -16.62 -14.90
CA GLU A 573 -19.77 -15.96 -14.35
C GLU A 573 -19.93 -14.52 -14.87
N LEU A 574 -18.86 -13.94 -15.44
CA LEU A 574 -18.84 -12.52 -15.79
C LEU A 574 -19.99 -12.12 -16.70
N GLU A 575 -20.24 -12.88 -17.77
CA GLU A 575 -21.28 -12.55 -18.74
C GLU A 575 -22.68 -12.51 -18.09
N ILE A 576 -22.97 -13.49 -17.23
CA ILE A 576 -24.24 -13.56 -16.51
C ILE A 576 -24.40 -12.37 -15.58
N LYS A 577 -23.37 -12.06 -14.79
CA LYS A 577 -23.39 -10.96 -13.82
C LYS A 577 -23.42 -9.59 -14.51
N MET A 578 -22.73 -9.43 -15.63
CA MET A 578 -22.81 -8.22 -16.46
C MET A 578 -24.21 -8.03 -17.02
N LYS A 579 -24.85 -9.09 -17.54
CA LYS A 579 -26.24 -9.03 -18.01
C LYS A 579 -27.17 -8.61 -16.88
N GLN A 580 -27.04 -9.20 -15.70
CA GLN A 580 -27.83 -8.87 -14.52
C GLN A 580 -27.72 -7.39 -14.14
N ILE A 581 -26.50 -6.88 -13.94
CA ILE A 581 -26.33 -5.48 -13.49
C ILE A 581 -26.69 -4.46 -14.57
N MET A 582 -26.52 -4.78 -15.85
CA MET A 582 -26.76 -3.85 -16.94
C MET A 582 -28.23 -3.78 -17.37
N PHE A 583 -28.98 -4.88 -17.29
CA PHE A 583 -30.30 -4.97 -17.93
C PHE A 583 -31.42 -5.43 -16.99
N ASP A 584 -31.12 -6.00 -15.81
CA ASP A 584 -32.15 -6.41 -14.85
C ASP A 584 -32.39 -5.29 -13.83
N GLU A 585 -33.56 -4.61 -13.99
CA GLU A 585 -33.93 -3.50 -13.12
C GLU A 585 -34.21 -3.97 -11.68
N ASN A 586 -34.79 -5.15 -11.49
CA ASN A 586 -35.09 -5.69 -10.16
C ASN A 586 -33.79 -5.95 -9.38
N ILE A 587 -32.78 -6.49 -10.04
CA ILE A 587 -31.45 -6.71 -9.41
C ILE A 587 -30.83 -5.36 -9.02
N ARG A 588 -30.88 -4.35 -9.91
CA ARG A 588 -30.35 -3.02 -9.59
C ARG A 588 -31.06 -2.36 -8.41
N ILE A 589 -32.39 -2.43 -8.36
CA ILE A 589 -33.19 -1.92 -7.23
C ILE A 589 -32.82 -2.62 -5.93
N ASN A 590 -32.68 -3.95 -5.96
CA ASN A 590 -32.29 -4.73 -4.78
C ASN A 590 -30.87 -4.38 -4.30
N LEU A 591 -29.90 -4.24 -5.20
CA LEU A 591 -28.54 -3.82 -4.87
C LEU A 591 -28.52 -2.44 -4.21
N ILE A 592 -29.28 -1.47 -4.74
CA ILE A 592 -29.40 -0.13 -4.16
C ILE A 592 -30.04 -0.19 -2.77
N LYS A 593 -31.13 -0.97 -2.60
CA LYS A 593 -31.79 -1.15 -1.30
C LYS A 593 -30.84 -1.75 -0.26
N ASN A 594 -30.18 -2.86 -0.61
CA ASN A 594 -29.25 -3.53 0.28
C ASN A 594 -28.02 -2.65 0.57
N GLY A 595 -27.54 -1.92 -0.45
CA GLY A 595 -26.45 -0.95 -0.29
C GLY A 595 -26.77 0.14 0.73
N LYS A 596 -28.00 0.70 0.71
CA LYS A 596 -28.45 1.68 1.72
C LYS A 596 -28.43 1.09 3.12
N LEU A 597 -29.02 -0.10 3.30
CA LEU A 597 -29.05 -0.78 4.60
C LEU A 597 -27.63 -1.09 5.13
N PHE A 598 -26.72 -1.45 4.22
CA PHE A 598 -25.32 -1.66 4.58
C PHE A 598 -24.64 -0.34 5.01
N ILE A 599 -24.83 0.75 4.25
CA ILE A 599 -24.25 2.06 4.55
C ILE A 599 -24.75 2.62 5.88
N GLU A 600 -26.03 2.43 6.23
CA GLU A 600 -26.60 2.82 7.53
C GLU A 600 -25.92 2.14 8.71
N LYS A 601 -25.48 0.88 8.53
CA LYS A 601 -24.72 0.13 9.55
C LYS A 601 -23.23 0.45 9.56
N TYR A 602 -22.67 0.75 8.37
CA TYR A 602 -21.24 0.96 8.20
C TYR A 602 -20.80 2.35 8.66
N PHE A 603 -21.61 3.37 8.43
CA PHE A 603 -21.30 4.76 8.78
C PHE A 603 -22.25 5.32 9.84
N SER A 604 -21.67 5.82 10.91
CA SER A 604 -22.35 6.70 11.87
C SER A 604 -22.15 8.17 11.47
N PHE A 605 -23.03 9.06 11.94
CA PHE A 605 -22.93 10.52 11.75
C PHE A 605 -22.81 10.96 10.28
N GLN A 606 -23.54 10.33 9.40
CA GLN A 606 -23.53 10.56 7.96
C GLN A 606 -23.72 12.05 7.60
N GLY A 607 -22.73 12.64 6.91
CA GLY A 607 -22.72 14.04 6.54
C GLY A 607 -22.33 15.02 7.66
N ASN A 608 -22.07 14.53 8.90
CA ASN A 608 -21.70 15.36 10.05
C ASN A 608 -20.43 14.89 10.77
N SER A 609 -19.70 13.94 10.20
CA SER A 609 -18.51 13.32 10.80
C SER A 609 -17.37 14.32 11.02
N CYS A 610 -17.27 15.35 10.18
CA CYS A 610 -16.27 16.41 10.31
C CYS A 610 -16.41 17.16 11.66
N GLU A 611 -17.63 17.54 12.03
CA GLU A 611 -17.89 18.27 13.29
C GLU A 611 -17.72 17.34 14.50
N ILE A 612 -18.14 16.06 14.40
CA ILE A 612 -17.94 15.09 15.48
C ILE A 612 -16.43 14.85 15.73
N LEU A 613 -15.65 14.63 14.67
CA LEU A 613 -14.21 14.45 14.81
C LEU A 613 -13.53 15.71 15.35
N LYS A 614 -13.90 16.89 14.87
CA LYS A 614 -13.41 18.16 15.38
C LYS A 614 -13.69 18.35 16.86
N SER A 615 -14.94 18.14 17.30
CA SER A 615 -15.33 18.19 18.72
C SER A 615 -14.43 17.26 19.55
N LYS A 616 -14.28 16.00 19.14
CA LYS A 616 -13.43 15.02 19.82
C LYS A 616 -11.97 15.44 19.96
N LEU A 617 -11.41 16.16 18.99
CA LEU A 617 -10.02 16.65 19.04
C LEU A 617 -9.87 17.94 19.85
N LEU A 618 -10.93 18.75 19.95
CA LEU A 618 -10.94 20.02 20.67
C LEU A 618 -11.35 19.86 22.13
N ASP A 619 -12.06 18.78 22.49
CA ASP A 619 -12.50 18.53 23.86
C ASP A 619 -11.31 18.59 24.83
N LYS A 620 -11.46 19.42 25.85
CA LYS A 620 -10.55 19.43 26.99
C LYS A 620 -10.80 18.13 27.78
N LYS A 621 -9.76 17.32 27.98
CA LYS A 621 -9.79 16.26 29.00
C LYS A 621 -9.95 16.85 30.37
#